data_b3fcbcc28da58c1447aa91b71bb77837
#
_entry.id   b3fcbcc28da58c1447aa91b71bb77837
#
_cell.length_a   1.000
_cell.length_b   1.000
_cell.length_c   1.000
_cell.angle_alpha   90.00
_cell.angle_beta   90.00
_cell.angle_gamma   90.00
#
_symmetry.space_group_name_H-M   'P 1'
#
loop_
_entity.id
_entity.type
_entity.pdbx_description
1 polymer ?
#
loop_
_entity_poly.entity_id
_entity_poly.type
_entity_poly.pdbx_seq_one_letter_code
_entity_poly.pdbx_strand_id
1 'polypeptide(L)'
;MLRIAVQSKGRLFEDTMNLLAEADIKVSASKRTLLVQSNNFPLEVLYLRDDDIPQSVASGVADIGIVGENEFVERGEDADIISRLGFSKCRLSLAIPKEIDYQGPQWFNSKKIATSYPHILKMFLDKKGIQAEIHVITGSVEISPGIGLADGIFDIVSSGSTLVSNNLREVEIVMQSEALLIGNKQLSQEKREIIEQMLFRFKAVKDAEDKKYVRMNAPKARLQEIIDVLPGLKSPTIIPLADEEWCSVHTVLDQKQFWDIIGKLKEMGAQGILVTPIEKMIL
;
A
#
# COMPACT_ATOMS: atom_id res chain seq x y z
N MET A 1 -1.81 -24.67 10.70
CA MET A 1 -1.07 -23.39 10.94
C MET A 1 -0.55 -22.86 9.61
N LEU A 2 -0.81 -21.59 9.30
CA LEU A 2 -0.34 -20.91 8.09
C LEU A 2 0.96 -20.17 8.41
N ARG A 3 1.97 -20.24 7.55
CA ARG A 3 3.21 -19.49 7.69
C ARG A 3 3.27 -18.35 6.69
N ILE A 4 3.42 -17.12 7.18
CA ILE A 4 3.59 -15.92 6.37
C ILE A 4 5.02 -15.38 6.49
N ALA A 5 5.68 -15.16 5.34
CA ALA A 5 6.96 -14.46 5.29
C ALA A 5 6.70 -12.95 5.14
N VAL A 6 7.38 -12.16 5.98
CA VAL A 6 7.29 -10.69 5.95
C VAL A 6 8.67 -10.07 6.08
N GLN A 7 8.84 -8.87 5.60
CA GLN A 7 10.07 -8.11 5.75
C GLN A 7 10.36 -7.87 7.24
N SER A 8 11.64 -7.93 7.66
CA SER A 8 12.05 -7.82 9.06
C SER A 8 12.20 -6.36 9.56
N LYS A 9 12.23 -5.38 8.66
CA LYS A 9 12.40 -3.94 8.97
C LYS A 9 12.00 -3.07 7.77
N GLY A 10 11.83 -1.78 8.01
CA GLY A 10 11.51 -0.79 6.99
C GLY A 10 10.00 -0.58 6.84
N ARG A 11 9.62 0.28 5.87
CA ARG A 11 8.25 0.74 5.70
C ARG A 11 7.26 -0.41 5.43
N LEU A 12 7.62 -1.33 4.55
CA LEU A 12 6.75 -2.48 4.24
C LEU A 12 6.48 -3.35 5.49
N PHE A 13 7.50 -3.52 6.35
CA PHE A 13 7.33 -4.20 7.65
C PHE A 13 6.34 -3.45 8.54
N GLU A 14 6.51 -2.13 8.71
CA GLU A 14 5.64 -1.30 9.56
C GLU A 14 4.20 -1.34 9.07
N ASP A 15 3.96 -1.11 7.78
CA ASP A 15 2.64 -1.17 7.16
C ASP A 15 2.00 -2.56 7.30
N THR A 16 2.79 -3.63 7.14
CA THR A 16 2.32 -5.02 7.30
C THR A 16 1.90 -5.32 8.74
N MET A 17 2.72 -4.93 9.72
CA MET A 17 2.41 -5.17 11.13
C MET A 17 1.20 -4.35 11.59
N ASN A 18 1.03 -3.13 11.07
CA ASN A 18 -0.14 -2.32 11.31
C ASN A 18 -1.40 -2.99 10.75
N LEU A 19 -1.37 -3.47 9.50
CA LEU A 19 -2.49 -4.18 8.89
C LEU A 19 -2.89 -5.43 9.69
N LEU A 20 -1.91 -6.24 10.14
CA LEU A 20 -2.17 -7.40 10.99
C LEU A 20 -2.83 -6.99 12.32
N ALA A 21 -2.33 -5.94 12.97
CA ALA A 21 -2.88 -5.44 14.23
C ALA A 21 -4.31 -4.90 14.06
N GLU A 22 -4.57 -4.11 13.02
CA GLU A 22 -5.90 -3.58 12.70
C GLU A 22 -6.89 -4.69 12.32
N ALA A 23 -6.41 -5.78 11.70
CA ALA A 23 -7.19 -6.99 11.43
C ALA A 23 -7.39 -7.89 12.68
N ASP A 24 -6.99 -7.43 13.87
CA ASP A 24 -7.00 -8.18 15.13
C ASP A 24 -6.26 -9.52 15.03
N ILE A 25 -5.11 -9.52 14.35
CA ILE A 25 -4.15 -10.63 14.32
C ILE A 25 -2.95 -10.22 15.16
N LYS A 26 -2.90 -10.73 16.41
CA LYS A 26 -1.93 -10.30 17.40
C LYS A 26 -0.62 -11.09 17.28
N VAL A 27 0.42 -10.42 16.82
CA VAL A 27 1.77 -10.97 16.73
C VAL A 27 2.65 -10.25 17.75
N SER A 28 3.19 -11.01 18.71
CA SER A 28 4.09 -10.45 19.73
C SER A 28 5.45 -10.16 19.11
N ALA A 29 5.80 -8.88 19.00
CA ALA A 29 7.10 -8.49 18.47
C ALA A 29 8.24 -8.99 19.40
N SER A 30 9.06 -9.91 18.91
CA SER A 30 10.30 -10.30 19.57
C SER A 30 11.48 -9.84 18.73
N LYS A 31 12.29 -8.92 19.27
CA LYS A 31 13.47 -8.36 18.54
C LYS A 31 14.55 -9.39 18.17
N ARG A 32 14.44 -10.63 18.65
CA ARG A 32 15.47 -11.66 18.49
C ARG A 32 14.99 -12.97 17.84
N THR A 33 13.68 -13.10 17.57
CA THR A 33 13.12 -14.35 17.06
C THR A 33 12.65 -14.12 15.62
N LEU A 34 13.17 -14.93 14.70
CA LEU A 34 12.81 -14.85 13.28
C LEU A 34 11.47 -15.51 12.95
N LEU A 35 10.93 -16.34 13.83
CA LEU A 35 9.65 -17.03 13.67
C LEU A 35 8.81 -16.83 14.92
N VAL A 36 7.62 -16.22 14.77
CA VAL A 36 6.74 -15.85 15.89
C VAL A 36 5.31 -16.29 15.58
N GLN A 37 4.66 -16.96 16.51
CA GLN A 37 3.26 -17.35 16.37
C GLN A 37 2.31 -16.22 16.81
N SER A 38 1.19 -16.10 16.12
CA SER A 38 0.10 -15.25 16.56
C SER A 38 -0.62 -15.86 17.76
N ASN A 39 -1.08 -15.01 18.68
CA ASN A 39 -1.72 -15.45 19.91
C ASN A 39 -3.20 -15.80 19.73
N ASN A 40 -3.84 -15.35 18.65
CA ASN A 40 -5.31 -15.44 18.46
C ASN A 40 -5.72 -15.79 17.02
N PHE A 41 -4.77 -16.14 16.16
CA PHE A 41 -5.05 -16.55 14.79
C PHE A 41 -4.11 -17.70 14.39
N PRO A 42 -4.51 -18.68 13.57
CA PRO A 42 -3.65 -19.81 13.20
C PRO A 42 -2.53 -19.43 12.21
N LEU A 43 -1.73 -18.45 12.58
CA LEU A 43 -0.67 -17.84 11.79
C LEU A 43 0.67 -17.87 12.56
N GLU A 44 1.75 -18.18 11.85
CA GLU A 44 3.13 -17.91 12.29
C GLU A 44 3.80 -16.97 11.29
N VAL A 45 4.52 -15.99 11.81
CA VAL A 45 5.19 -14.94 11.03
C VAL A 45 6.67 -15.22 10.98
N LEU A 46 7.21 -15.36 9.77
CA LEU A 46 8.64 -15.55 9.49
C LEU A 46 9.21 -14.21 8.99
N TYR A 47 10.17 -13.67 9.73
CA TYR A 47 10.83 -12.40 9.40
C TYR A 47 12.05 -12.65 8.51
N LEU A 48 12.04 -12.12 7.30
CA LEU A 48 13.08 -12.29 6.30
C LEU A 48 13.57 -10.93 5.76
N ARG A 49 14.57 -10.98 4.90
CA ARG A 49 14.86 -9.87 3.99
C ARG A 49 13.81 -9.87 2.88
N ASP A 50 13.52 -8.72 2.32
CA ASP A 50 12.53 -8.56 1.23
C ASP A 50 12.86 -9.41 0.00
N ASP A 51 14.14 -9.46 -0.36
CA ASP A 51 14.66 -10.24 -1.49
C ASP A 51 14.58 -11.77 -1.31
N ASP A 52 14.46 -12.27 -0.07
CA ASP A 52 14.33 -13.69 0.24
C ASP A 52 12.87 -14.20 0.29
N ILE A 53 11.89 -13.27 0.38
CA ILE A 53 10.48 -13.64 0.54
C ILE A 53 9.93 -14.40 -0.67
N PRO A 54 10.12 -13.95 -1.93
CA PRO A 54 9.58 -14.66 -3.09
C PRO A 54 10.06 -16.12 -3.18
N GLN A 55 11.35 -16.34 -3.01
CA GLN A 55 11.94 -17.68 -3.03
C GLN A 55 11.44 -18.56 -1.88
N SER A 56 11.28 -17.98 -0.68
CA SER A 56 10.77 -18.71 0.49
C SER A 56 9.33 -19.19 0.27
N VAL A 57 8.51 -18.39 -0.43
CA VAL A 57 7.14 -18.78 -0.80
C VAL A 57 7.15 -19.80 -1.93
N ALA A 58 7.91 -19.60 -2.99
CA ALA A 58 7.98 -20.51 -4.12
C ALA A 58 8.47 -21.90 -3.69
N SER A 59 9.45 -22.00 -2.80
CA SER A 59 9.99 -23.25 -2.26
C SER A 59 9.12 -23.93 -1.19
N GLY A 60 8.05 -23.28 -0.72
CA GLY A 60 7.16 -23.81 0.34
C GLY A 60 7.72 -23.70 1.76
N VAL A 61 8.82 -23.00 1.98
CA VAL A 61 9.32 -22.64 3.33
C VAL A 61 8.31 -21.74 4.04
N ALA A 62 7.71 -20.81 3.31
CA ALA A 62 6.53 -20.07 3.73
C ALA A 62 5.35 -20.42 2.82
N ASP A 63 4.13 -20.40 3.37
CA ASP A 63 2.91 -20.65 2.62
C ASP A 63 2.50 -19.45 1.79
N ILE A 64 2.66 -18.27 2.41
CA ILE A 64 2.36 -16.97 1.80
C ILE A 64 3.44 -15.96 2.19
N GLY A 65 3.48 -14.83 1.50
CA GLY A 65 4.42 -13.74 1.82
C GLY A 65 3.86 -12.38 1.47
N ILE A 66 4.27 -11.35 2.21
CA ILE A 66 4.01 -9.95 1.85
C ILE A 66 5.31 -9.34 1.35
N VAL A 67 5.31 -8.89 0.10
CA VAL A 67 6.49 -8.39 -0.62
C VAL A 67 6.10 -7.23 -1.54
N GLY A 68 7.04 -6.34 -1.83
CA GLY A 68 6.83 -5.33 -2.87
C GLY A 68 6.74 -5.96 -4.26
N GLU A 69 5.82 -5.49 -5.10
CA GLU A 69 5.67 -5.99 -6.48
C GLU A 69 6.99 -5.88 -7.27
N ASN A 70 7.79 -4.85 -6.99
CA ASN A 70 9.13 -4.69 -7.57
C ASN A 70 10.05 -5.88 -7.26
N GLU A 71 10.13 -6.31 -6.00
CA GLU A 71 10.96 -7.46 -5.62
C GLU A 71 10.41 -8.76 -6.19
N PHE A 72 9.08 -8.94 -6.18
CA PHE A 72 8.46 -10.13 -6.75
C PHE A 72 8.75 -10.28 -8.25
N VAL A 73 8.64 -9.19 -9.02
CA VAL A 73 8.93 -9.18 -10.46
C VAL A 73 10.43 -9.33 -10.73
N GLU A 74 11.28 -8.65 -9.93
CA GLU A 74 12.74 -8.73 -10.09
C GLU A 74 13.27 -10.15 -9.88
N ARG A 75 12.75 -10.86 -8.87
CA ARG A 75 13.16 -12.23 -8.56
C ARG A 75 12.62 -13.26 -9.54
N GLY A 76 11.43 -13.03 -10.12
CA GLY A 76 10.82 -13.92 -11.10
C GLY A 76 10.48 -15.31 -10.54
N GLU A 77 10.26 -15.42 -9.24
CA GLU A 77 9.97 -16.69 -8.57
C GLU A 77 8.55 -17.19 -8.84
N ASP A 78 8.39 -18.52 -8.85
CA ASP A 78 7.15 -19.20 -9.22
C ASP A 78 6.14 -19.26 -8.06
N ALA A 79 5.46 -18.15 -7.80
CA ALA A 79 4.39 -18.02 -6.81
C ALA A 79 3.17 -17.29 -7.39
N ASP A 80 2.00 -17.49 -6.78
CA ASP A 80 0.77 -16.84 -7.20
C ASP A 80 0.57 -15.50 -6.49
N ILE A 81 0.12 -14.47 -7.21
CA ILE A 81 -0.37 -13.24 -6.60
C ILE A 81 -1.79 -13.49 -6.08
N ILE A 82 -1.95 -13.52 -4.75
CA ILE A 82 -3.24 -13.71 -4.10
C ILE A 82 -4.03 -12.41 -4.02
N SER A 83 -3.36 -11.30 -3.64
CA SER A 83 -4.00 -10.00 -3.48
C SER A 83 -3.02 -8.84 -3.59
N ARG A 84 -3.52 -7.70 -4.05
CA ARG A 84 -2.87 -6.39 -3.97
C ARG A 84 -3.33 -5.70 -2.69
N LEU A 85 -2.39 -5.33 -1.82
CA LEU A 85 -2.72 -4.84 -0.49
C LEU A 85 -2.95 -3.32 -0.43
N GLY A 86 -2.47 -2.56 -1.43
CA GLY A 86 -2.78 -1.14 -1.61
C GLY A 86 -1.93 -0.16 -0.78
N PHE A 87 -0.94 -0.66 -0.03
CA PHE A 87 -0.01 0.16 0.75
C PHE A 87 1.45 0.03 0.26
N SER A 88 2.38 0.73 0.89
CA SER A 88 3.81 0.80 0.52
C SER A 88 4.01 1.12 -0.97
N LYS A 89 3.16 1.97 -1.53
CA LYS A 89 3.21 2.35 -2.95
C LYS A 89 4.51 3.08 -3.27
N CYS A 90 5.12 2.69 -4.38
CA CYS A 90 6.29 3.32 -4.96
C CYS A 90 6.29 3.10 -6.48
N ARG A 91 7.32 3.60 -7.14
CA ARG A 91 7.56 3.35 -8.56
C ARG A 91 9.02 3.07 -8.82
N LEU A 92 9.32 2.30 -9.85
CA LEU A 92 10.67 2.15 -10.37
C LEU A 92 10.81 3.07 -11.57
N SER A 93 11.85 3.90 -11.53
CA SER A 93 12.01 4.96 -12.51
C SER A 93 13.46 5.12 -12.95
N LEU A 94 13.64 5.51 -14.21
CA LEU A 94 14.91 5.99 -14.69
C LEU A 94 15.08 7.45 -14.30
N ALA A 95 16.26 7.79 -13.79
CA ALA A 95 16.64 9.14 -13.42
C ALA A 95 18.04 9.46 -13.94
N ILE A 96 18.25 10.73 -14.27
CA ILE A 96 19.51 11.26 -14.82
C ILE A 96 19.90 12.57 -14.13
N PRO A 97 21.15 13.04 -14.23
CA PRO A 97 21.54 14.36 -13.76
C PRO A 97 20.63 15.46 -14.32
N LYS A 98 20.29 16.45 -13.48
CA LYS A 98 19.31 17.51 -13.82
C LYS A 98 19.71 18.36 -15.03
N GLU A 99 21.02 18.56 -15.22
CA GLU A 99 21.59 19.35 -16.30
C GLU A 99 21.50 18.71 -17.68
N ILE A 100 21.22 17.42 -17.76
CA ILE A 100 21.13 16.70 -19.04
C ILE A 100 19.83 17.09 -19.76
N ASP A 101 19.92 17.46 -21.01
CA ASP A 101 18.76 17.67 -21.89
C ASP A 101 18.24 16.30 -22.36
N TYR A 102 17.11 15.88 -21.79
CA TYR A 102 16.49 14.57 -22.06
C TYR A 102 15.45 14.67 -23.15
N GLN A 103 15.66 13.94 -24.25
CA GLN A 103 14.77 13.93 -25.43
C GLN A 103 13.98 12.63 -25.58
N GLY A 104 13.95 11.79 -24.57
CA GLY A 104 13.20 10.52 -24.56
C GLY A 104 14.06 9.29 -24.31
N PRO A 105 13.45 8.09 -24.23
CA PRO A 105 14.12 6.86 -23.78
C PRO A 105 15.35 6.46 -24.59
N GLN A 106 15.41 6.84 -25.86
CA GLN A 106 16.56 6.53 -26.74
C GLN A 106 17.86 7.20 -26.29
N TRP A 107 17.78 8.22 -25.40
CA TRP A 107 18.95 8.83 -24.77
C TRP A 107 19.84 7.80 -24.05
N PHE A 108 19.22 6.71 -23.53
CA PHE A 108 19.93 5.65 -22.81
C PHE A 108 20.75 4.72 -23.73
N ASN A 109 20.65 4.80 -25.06
CA ASN A 109 21.50 4.00 -25.95
C ASN A 109 22.98 4.26 -25.67
N SER A 110 23.75 3.19 -25.52
CA SER A 110 25.19 3.19 -25.21
C SER A 110 25.55 3.88 -23.89
N LYS A 111 24.57 4.07 -22.98
CA LYS A 111 24.75 4.64 -21.65
C LYS A 111 24.91 3.56 -20.60
N LYS A 112 25.54 3.92 -19.48
CA LYS A 112 25.65 3.09 -18.28
C LYS A 112 24.54 3.43 -17.30
N ILE A 113 23.78 2.43 -16.87
CA ILE A 113 22.66 2.60 -15.92
C ILE A 113 22.95 1.77 -14.67
N ALA A 114 23.10 2.44 -13.53
CA ALA A 114 23.26 1.77 -12.24
C ALA A 114 21.88 1.38 -11.67
N THR A 115 21.76 0.16 -11.11
CA THR A 115 20.50 -0.33 -10.58
C THR A 115 20.69 -1.50 -9.60
N SER A 116 19.73 -1.64 -8.67
CA SER A 116 19.50 -2.86 -7.90
C SER A 116 18.44 -3.78 -8.52
N TYR A 117 17.82 -3.37 -9.66
CA TYR A 117 16.74 -4.06 -10.36
C TYR A 117 17.10 -4.36 -11.83
N PRO A 118 18.14 -5.17 -12.08
CA PRO A 118 18.64 -5.43 -13.43
C PRO A 118 17.63 -6.18 -14.31
N HIS A 119 16.80 -7.07 -13.77
CA HIS A 119 15.84 -7.84 -14.54
C HIS A 119 14.72 -6.95 -15.09
N ILE A 120 14.10 -6.14 -14.24
CA ILE A 120 13.04 -5.20 -14.64
C ILE A 120 13.58 -4.18 -15.64
N LEU A 121 14.78 -3.63 -15.37
CA LEU A 121 15.43 -2.70 -16.29
C LEU A 121 15.66 -3.33 -17.65
N LYS A 122 16.19 -4.55 -17.69
CA LYS A 122 16.44 -5.27 -18.95
C LYS A 122 15.15 -5.48 -19.74
N MET A 123 14.05 -5.91 -19.10
CA MET A 123 12.76 -6.06 -19.77
C MET A 123 12.28 -4.74 -20.41
N PHE A 124 12.46 -3.62 -19.71
CA PHE A 124 12.11 -2.31 -20.25
C PHE A 124 12.96 -1.91 -21.45
N LEU A 125 14.29 -2.08 -21.34
CA LEU A 125 15.23 -1.74 -22.41
C LEU A 125 14.98 -2.58 -23.67
N ASP A 126 14.78 -3.89 -23.50
CA ASP A 126 14.47 -4.81 -24.59
C ASP A 126 13.16 -4.42 -25.30
N LYS A 127 12.11 -4.11 -24.53
CA LYS A 127 10.80 -3.64 -25.07
C LYS A 127 10.92 -2.34 -25.86
N LYS A 128 11.86 -1.46 -25.50
CA LYS A 128 12.09 -0.16 -26.16
C LYS A 128 13.14 -0.23 -27.27
N GLY A 129 13.81 -1.38 -27.47
CA GLY A 129 14.91 -1.53 -28.40
C GLY A 129 16.14 -0.69 -28.04
N ILE A 130 16.41 -0.51 -26.75
CA ILE A 130 17.51 0.30 -26.22
C ILE A 130 18.65 -0.64 -25.82
N GLN A 131 19.87 -0.30 -26.26
CA GLN A 131 21.09 -0.99 -25.85
C GLN A 131 21.86 -0.14 -24.84
N ALA A 132 21.80 -0.52 -23.56
CA ALA A 132 22.51 0.15 -22.48
C ALA A 132 23.34 -0.86 -21.68
N GLU A 133 24.36 -0.38 -21.01
CA GLU A 133 25.17 -1.17 -20.08
C GLU A 133 24.54 -1.11 -18.69
N ILE A 134 24.15 -2.27 -18.14
CA ILE A 134 23.53 -2.37 -16.81
C ILE A 134 24.62 -2.61 -15.78
N HIS A 135 24.80 -1.67 -14.85
CA HIS A 135 25.69 -1.77 -13.71
C HIS A 135 24.90 -2.17 -12.45
N VAL A 136 25.01 -3.42 -12.04
CA VAL A 136 24.31 -3.93 -10.86
C VAL A 136 25.05 -3.50 -9.60
N ILE A 137 24.38 -2.76 -8.73
CA ILE A 137 24.87 -2.34 -7.42
C ILE A 137 23.81 -2.56 -6.34
N THR A 138 24.25 -2.87 -5.13
CA THR A 138 23.37 -3.11 -3.98
C THR A 138 23.41 -1.91 -3.02
N GLY A 139 22.40 -1.04 -3.12
CA GLY A 139 22.27 0.16 -2.28
C GLY A 139 23.06 1.38 -2.78
N SER A 140 22.63 2.55 -2.36
CA SER A 140 23.20 3.87 -2.73
C SER A 140 23.34 4.06 -4.23
N VAL A 141 22.34 3.61 -4.99
CA VAL A 141 22.30 3.70 -6.46
C VAL A 141 22.36 5.16 -6.92
N GLU A 142 21.74 6.05 -6.16
CA GLU A 142 21.58 7.48 -6.45
C GLU A 142 22.88 8.28 -6.51
N ILE A 143 23.96 7.79 -5.89
CA ILE A 143 25.26 8.48 -5.94
C ILE A 143 26.04 8.20 -7.22
N SER A 144 25.67 7.15 -7.95
CA SER A 144 26.47 6.61 -9.09
C SER A 144 26.77 7.63 -10.18
N PRO A 145 25.83 8.50 -10.62
CA PRO A 145 26.16 9.51 -11.62
C PRO A 145 27.13 10.58 -11.09
N GLY A 146 26.95 10.99 -9.83
CA GLY A 146 27.81 12.02 -9.21
C GLY A 146 29.26 11.61 -9.07
N ILE A 147 29.57 10.33 -8.99
CA ILE A 147 30.93 9.77 -8.90
C ILE A 147 31.46 9.23 -10.23
N GLY A 148 30.70 9.38 -11.33
CA GLY A 148 31.09 8.95 -12.68
C GLY A 148 31.02 7.43 -12.91
N LEU A 149 30.27 6.69 -12.06
CA LEU A 149 30.08 5.24 -12.21
C LEU A 149 29.06 4.91 -13.30
N ALA A 150 28.04 5.74 -13.47
CA ALA A 150 26.98 5.57 -14.46
C ALA A 150 26.50 6.91 -15.01
N ASP A 151 25.86 6.89 -16.19
CA ASP A 151 25.24 8.08 -16.80
C ASP A 151 23.86 8.38 -16.22
N GLY A 152 23.18 7.35 -15.73
CA GLY A 152 21.86 7.41 -15.10
C GLY A 152 21.63 6.26 -14.13
N ILE A 153 20.50 6.30 -13.49
CA ILE A 153 20.09 5.24 -12.55
C ILE A 153 18.70 4.70 -12.87
N PHE A 154 18.45 3.47 -12.43
CA PHE A 154 17.12 2.89 -12.35
C PHE A 154 16.89 2.39 -10.94
N ASP A 155 15.96 3.00 -10.23
CA ASP A 155 15.76 2.68 -8.81
C ASP A 155 14.33 2.99 -8.34
N ILE A 156 14.03 2.61 -7.09
CA ILE A 156 12.77 2.92 -6.40
C ILE A 156 12.69 4.42 -6.12
N VAL A 157 11.54 4.99 -6.50
CA VAL A 157 11.17 6.36 -6.20
C VAL A 157 9.85 6.37 -5.44
N SER A 158 9.85 6.89 -4.22
CA SER A 158 8.65 7.13 -3.43
C SER A 158 8.25 8.61 -3.53
N SER A 159 8.90 9.49 -2.76
CA SER A 159 8.67 10.94 -2.81
C SER A 159 9.55 11.66 -3.84
N GLY A 160 10.66 11.05 -4.24
CA GLY A 160 11.69 11.67 -5.11
C GLY A 160 12.69 12.55 -4.37
N SER A 161 12.61 12.70 -3.06
CA SER A 161 13.52 13.55 -2.27
C SER A 161 14.99 13.12 -2.41
N THR A 162 15.26 11.82 -2.42
CA THR A 162 16.60 11.26 -2.60
C THR A 162 17.20 11.64 -3.96
N LEU A 163 16.40 11.62 -5.03
CA LEU A 163 16.84 12.04 -6.35
C LEU A 163 17.24 13.52 -6.33
N VAL A 164 16.39 14.38 -5.77
CA VAL A 164 16.64 15.83 -5.68
C VAL A 164 17.92 16.13 -4.90
N SER A 165 18.14 15.42 -3.77
CA SER A 165 19.35 15.60 -2.94
C SER A 165 20.64 15.19 -3.66
N ASN A 166 20.58 14.29 -4.65
CA ASN A 166 21.70 13.83 -5.45
C ASN A 166 21.77 14.49 -6.84
N ASN A 167 21.11 15.65 -7.03
CA ASN A 167 21.07 16.40 -8.28
C ASN A 167 20.54 15.59 -9.47
N LEU A 168 19.61 14.65 -9.22
CA LEU A 168 18.97 13.83 -10.23
C LEU A 168 17.55 14.31 -10.50
N ARG A 169 17.04 14.00 -11.69
CA ARG A 169 15.61 14.11 -12.03
C ARG A 169 15.09 12.82 -12.62
N GLU A 170 13.89 12.47 -12.25
CA GLU A 170 13.13 11.38 -12.83
C GLU A 170 12.73 11.71 -14.27
N VAL A 171 12.92 10.77 -15.19
CA VAL A 171 12.62 10.96 -16.62
C VAL A 171 11.67 9.93 -17.19
N GLU A 172 11.69 8.69 -16.71
CA GLU A 172 10.77 7.63 -17.16
C GLU A 172 10.29 6.82 -15.95
N ILE A 173 8.98 6.66 -15.83
CA ILE A 173 8.38 5.69 -14.90
C ILE A 173 8.23 4.37 -15.63
N VAL A 174 8.93 3.35 -15.18
CA VAL A 174 8.94 2.02 -15.81
C VAL A 174 7.87 1.12 -15.23
N MET A 175 7.69 1.15 -13.89
CA MET A 175 6.77 0.29 -13.18
C MET A 175 6.20 0.98 -11.94
N GLN A 176 4.89 0.86 -11.71
CA GLN A 176 4.29 1.14 -10.41
C GLN A 176 4.37 -0.11 -9.55
N SER A 177 4.55 0.05 -8.25
CA SER A 177 4.68 -1.04 -7.30
C SER A 177 3.91 -0.75 -6.02
N GLU A 178 3.33 -1.79 -5.46
CA GLU A 178 2.68 -1.79 -4.15
C GLU A 178 2.95 -3.11 -3.43
N ALA A 179 2.52 -3.23 -2.18
CA ALA A 179 2.61 -4.48 -1.44
C ALA A 179 1.68 -5.54 -2.05
N LEU A 180 2.23 -6.73 -2.29
CA LEU A 180 1.50 -7.92 -2.73
C LEU A 180 1.45 -8.95 -1.60
N LEU A 181 0.32 -9.65 -1.49
CA LEU A 181 0.24 -10.96 -0.85
C LEU A 181 0.46 -12.01 -1.92
N ILE A 182 1.55 -12.75 -1.83
CA ILE A 182 1.87 -13.87 -2.72
C ILE A 182 1.69 -15.20 -2.00
N GLY A 183 1.45 -16.28 -2.73
CA GLY A 183 1.22 -17.61 -2.17
C GLY A 183 1.90 -18.72 -2.94
N ASN A 184 2.26 -19.77 -2.22
CA ASN A 184 2.74 -20.99 -2.81
C ASN A 184 1.62 -21.66 -3.63
N LYS A 185 1.96 -22.20 -4.80
CA LYS A 185 0.98 -22.85 -5.68
C LYS A 185 0.37 -24.14 -5.12
N GLN A 186 1.04 -24.77 -4.16
CA GLN A 186 0.66 -26.07 -3.58
C GLN A 186 0.01 -25.94 -2.20
N LEU A 187 -0.76 -24.88 -1.96
CA LEU A 187 -1.48 -24.69 -0.69
C LEU A 187 -2.59 -25.72 -0.50
N SER A 188 -2.64 -26.33 0.70
CA SER A 188 -3.74 -27.19 1.09
C SER A 188 -5.05 -26.41 1.24
N GLN A 189 -6.19 -27.12 1.18
CA GLN A 189 -7.50 -26.50 1.34
C GLN A 189 -7.64 -25.81 2.70
N GLU A 190 -7.17 -26.44 3.78
CA GLU A 190 -7.16 -25.83 5.12
C GLU A 190 -6.41 -24.49 5.15
N LYS A 191 -5.25 -24.39 4.48
CA LYS A 191 -4.49 -23.15 4.41
C LYS A 191 -5.17 -22.08 3.58
N ARG A 192 -5.85 -22.46 2.50
CA ARG A 192 -6.66 -21.52 1.70
C ARG A 192 -7.81 -20.92 2.52
N GLU A 193 -8.48 -21.70 3.34
CA GLU A 193 -9.55 -21.23 4.24
C GLU A 193 -9.03 -20.23 5.29
N ILE A 194 -7.83 -20.45 5.83
CA ILE A 194 -7.18 -19.48 6.73
C ILE A 194 -6.84 -18.18 5.99
N ILE A 195 -6.36 -18.28 4.76
CA ILE A 195 -6.07 -17.11 3.91
C ILE A 195 -7.36 -16.31 3.62
N GLU A 196 -8.46 -16.98 3.29
CA GLU A 196 -9.75 -16.32 3.04
C GLU A 196 -10.25 -15.57 4.28
N GLN A 197 -10.14 -16.18 5.47
CA GLN A 197 -10.47 -15.50 6.74
C GLN A 197 -9.57 -14.28 6.99
N MET A 198 -8.29 -14.38 6.69
CA MET A 198 -7.34 -13.26 6.82
C MET A 198 -7.68 -12.14 5.84
N LEU A 199 -7.93 -12.47 4.57
CA LEU A 199 -8.31 -11.51 3.54
C LEU A 199 -9.64 -10.82 3.85
N PHE A 200 -10.61 -11.54 4.40
CA PHE A 200 -11.86 -10.95 4.87
C PHE A 200 -11.61 -9.86 5.92
N ARG A 201 -10.72 -10.13 6.90
CA ARG A 201 -10.33 -9.14 7.92
C ARG A 201 -9.60 -7.94 7.32
N PHE A 202 -8.65 -8.19 6.40
CA PHE A 202 -7.94 -7.12 5.69
C PHE A 202 -8.89 -6.25 4.88
N LYS A 203 -9.87 -6.87 4.22
CA LYS A 203 -10.90 -6.13 3.49
C LYS A 203 -11.73 -5.25 4.42
N ALA A 204 -12.15 -5.76 5.58
CA ALA A 204 -12.92 -4.99 6.55
C ALA A 204 -12.16 -3.77 7.09
N VAL A 205 -10.85 -3.88 7.29
CA VAL A 205 -9.96 -2.75 7.63
C VAL A 205 -9.89 -1.76 6.47
N LYS A 206 -9.62 -2.24 5.26
CA LYS A 206 -9.49 -1.40 4.07
C LYS A 206 -10.80 -0.68 3.71
N ASP A 207 -11.94 -1.33 3.83
CA ASP A 207 -13.25 -0.73 3.56
C ASP A 207 -13.59 0.38 4.57
N ALA A 208 -12.98 0.35 5.76
CA ALA A 208 -13.11 1.38 6.80
C ALA A 208 -12.10 2.54 6.66
N GLU A 209 -11.03 2.35 5.86
CA GLU A 209 -10.00 3.37 5.64
C GLU A 209 -10.64 4.66 5.14
N ASP A 210 -10.26 5.79 5.73
CA ASP A 210 -10.82 7.12 5.44
C ASP A 210 -12.34 7.27 5.67
N LYS A 211 -13.04 6.27 6.19
CA LYS A 211 -14.45 6.38 6.55
C LYS A 211 -14.61 6.94 7.96
N LYS A 212 -15.63 7.77 8.12
CA LYS A 212 -16.00 8.37 9.39
C LYS A 212 -17.47 8.12 9.66
N TYR A 213 -17.76 7.69 10.87
CA TYR A 213 -19.12 7.69 11.38
C TYR A 213 -19.44 9.08 11.88
N VAL A 214 -20.42 9.73 11.25
CA VAL A 214 -20.84 11.10 11.56
C VAL A 214 -22.22 11.05 12.19
N ARG A 215 -22.34 11.67 13.35
CA ARG A 215 -23.60 11.89 14.05
C ARG A 215 -23.80 13.38 14.22
N MET A 216 -25.03 13.86 14.01
CA MET A 216 -25.40 15.26 14.21
C MET A 216 -26.85 15.37 14.66
N ASN A 217 -27.17 16.43 15.40
CA ASN A 217 -28.54 16.82 15.64
C ASN A 217 -29.00 17.77 14.53
N ALA A 218 -30.20 17.54 14.01
CA ALA A 218 -30.77 18.28 12.88
C ALA A 218 -32.19 18.73 13.19
N PRO A 219 -32.60 19.98 12.81
CA PRO A 219 -34.00 20.40 12.88
C PRO A 219 -34.83 19.60 11.88
N LYS A 220 -35.95 19.00 12.34
CA LYS A 220 -36.85 18.21 11.49
C LYS A 220 -37.38 19.00 10.30
N ALA A 221 -37.60 20.31 10.45
CA ALA A 221 -38.05 21.19 9.39
C ALA A 221 -37.10 21.25 8.18
N ARG A 222 -35.80 20.97 8.39
CA ARG A 222 -34.78 20.98 7.32
C ARG A 222 -34.13 19.60 7.07
N LEU A 223 -34.75 18.54 7.63
CA LEU A 223 -34.18 17.21 7.57
C LEU A 223 -33.96 16.72 6.12
N GLN A 224 -34.92 16.96 5.23
CA GLN A 224 -34.80 16.51 3.84
C GLN A 224 -33.65 17.23 3.13
N GLU A 225 -33.47 18.52 3.33
CA GLU A 225 -32.36 19.28 2.76
C GLU A 225 -31.00 18.75 3.25
N ILE A 226 -30.91 18.38 4.55
CA ILE A 226 -29.72 17.80 5.13
C ILE A 226 -29.45 16.40 4.51
N ILE A 227 -30.47 15.56 4.35
CA ILE A 227 -30.34 14.23 3.75
C ILE A 227 -29.86 14.35 2.29
N ASP A 228 -30.36 15.30 1.53
CA ASP A 228 -30.03 15.50 0.11
C ASP A 228 -28.54 15.90 -0.11
N VAL A 229 -27.92 16.50 0.92
CA VAL A 229 -26.50 16.89 0.89
C VAL A 229 -25.57 15.76 1.35
N LEU A 230 -26.10 14.77 2.10
CA LEU A 230 -25.30 13.70 2.66
C LEU A 230 -25.02 12.59 1.62
N PRO A 231 -23.78 12.41 1.16
CA PRO A 231 -23.42 11.33 0.24
C PRO A 231 -23.23 9.99 0.99
N GLY A 232 -24.25 9.56 1.73
CA GLY A 232 -24.17 8.36 2.56
C GLY A 232 -24.27 7.05 1.76
N LEU A 233 -23.95 5.91 2.40
CA LEU A 233 -23.90 4.55 1.80
C LEU A 233 -25.24 4.11 1.19
N LYS A 234 -26.38 4.36 1.82
CA LYS A 234 -27.73 4.14 1.28
C LYS A 234 -28.63 5.28 1.69
N SER A 235 -28.92 5.36 2.98
CA SER A 235 -29.68 6.45 3.62
C SER A 235 -29.16 6.63 5.04
N PRO A 236 -29.20 7.84 5.60
CA PRO A 236 -28.87 8.07 6.98
C PRO A 236 -29.86 7.40 7.93
N THR A 237 -29.41 7.03 9.12
CA THR A 237 -30.28 6.60 10.21
C THR A 237 -30.80 7.85 10.93
N ILE A 238 -32.13 7.94 11.11
CA ILE A 238 -32.80 9.04 11.77
C ILE A 238 -33.35 8.54 13.12
N ILE A 239 -32.94 9.20 14.21
CA ILE A 239 -33.38 8.87 15.57
C ILE A 239 -34.10 10.09 16.17
N PRO A 240 -35.35 9.95 16.66
CA PRO A 240 -36.02 11.02 17.38
C PRO A 240 -35.25 11.46 18.61
N LEU A 241 -35.25 12.75 18.92
CA LEU A 241 -34.75 13.31 20.17
C LEU A 241 -35.89 13.59 21.14
N ALA A 242 -35.57 13.89 22.40
CA ALA A 242 -36.55 14.30 23.42
C ALA A 242 -37.24 15.60 23.04
N ASP A 243 -36.55 16.50 22.34
CA ASP A 243 -37.13 17.66 21.67
C ASP A 243 -37.78 17.23 20.37
N GLU A 244 -39.10 17.37 20.25
CA GLU A 244 -39.89 16.91 19.13
C GLU A 244 -39.57 17.64 17.82
N GLU A 245 -38.98 18.83 17.86
CA GLU A 245 -38.55 19.60 16.68
C GLU A 245 -37.20 19.15 16.13
N TRP A 246 -36.50 18.26 16.85
CA TRP A 246 -35.16 17.80 16.50
C TRP A 246 -35.07 16.29 16.30
N CYS A 247 -34.11 15.87 15.50
CA CYS A 247 -33.72 14.47 15.36
C CYS A 247 -32.18 14.31 15.33
N SER A 248 -31.71 13.15 15.61
CA SER A 248 -30.30 12.77 15.39
C SER A 248 -30.15 12.07 14.06
N VAL A 249 -29.23 12.55 13.24
CA VAL A 249 -28.89 11.99 11.92
C VAL A 249 -27.56 11.30 12.01
N HIS A 250 -27.50 10.04 11.61
CA HIS A 250 -26.29 9.22 11.65
C HIS A 250 -25.96 8.72 10.24
N THR A 251 -24.71 8.86 9.82
CA THR A 251 -24.26 8.44 8.50
C THR A 251 -22.77 8.07 8.50
N VAL A 252 -22.33 7.41 7.43
CA VAL A 252 -20.92 7.12 7.17
C VAL A 252 -20.49 7.93 5.95
N LEU A 253 -19.42 8.69 6.08
CA LEU A 253 -18.88 9.55 5.04
C LEU A 253 -17.37 9.32 4.87
N ASP A 254 -16.85 9.58 3.68
CA ASP A 254 -15.41 9.77 3.48
C ASP A 254 -14.94 11.04 4.21
N GLN A 255 -13.78 11.00 4.82
CA GLN A 255 -13.22 12.15 5.53
C GLN A 255 -13.11 13.39 4.65
N LYS A 256 -12.78 13.24 3.38
CA LYS A 256 -12.73 14.35 2.43
C LYS A 256 -14.12 14.93 2.19
N GLN A 257 -15.10 14.08 1.89
CA GLN A 257 -16.50 14.50 1.68
C GLN A 257 -17.06 15.23 2.89
N PHE A 258 -16.72 14.79 4.12
CA PHE A 258 -17.13 15.48 5.35
C PHE A 258 -16.68 16.94 5.37
N TRP A 259 -15.41 17.21 5.06
CA TRP A 259 -14.91 18.59 5.05
C TRP A 259 -15.55 19.46 3.95
N ASP A 260 -15.93 18.86 2.81
CA ASP A 260 -16.57 19.59 1.71
C ASP A 260 -18.01 20.03 2.05
N ILE A 261 -18.70 19.30 2.94
CA ILE A 261 -20.14 19.54 3.23
C ILE A 261 -20.41 20.15 4.59
N ILE A 262 -19.46 20.15 5.52
CA ILE A 262 -19.67 20.57 6.92
C ILE A 262 -20.20 22.02 7.03
N GLY A 263 -19.74 22.91 6.20
CA GLY A 263 -20.22 24.30 6.16
C GLY A 263 -21.71 24.38 5.86
N LYS A 264 -22.15 23.68 4.81
CA LYS A 264 -23.56 23.61 4.41
C LYS A 264 -24.44 22.98 5.49
N LEU A 265 -23.98 21.91 6.13
CA LEU A 265 -24.72 21.27 7.22
C LEU A 265 -24.96 22.24 8.40
N LYS A 266 -23.96 23.04 8.75
CA LYS A 266 -24.09 24.09 9.79
C LYS A 266 -25.08 25.18 9.38
N GLU A 267 -25.04 25.65 8.14
CA GLU A 267 -25.99 26.63 7.59
C GLU A 267 -27.43 26.12 7.60
N MET A 268 -27.61 24.81 7.43
CA MET A 268 -28.91 24.14 7.53
C MET A 268 -29.36 23.90 8.98
N GLY A 269 -28.57 24.33 9.97
CA GLY A 269 -28.90 24.26 11.38
C GLY A 269 -28.42 22.97 12.07
N ALA A 270 -27.60 22.14 11.43
CA ALA A 270 -27.03 20.96 12.08
C ALA A 270 -26.11 21.37 13.24
N GLN A 271 -26.26 20.70 14.39
CA GLN A 271 -25.55 20.99 15.61
C GLN A 271 -25.03 19.70 16.28
N GLY A 272 -24.11 19.85 17.24
CA GLY A 272 -23.57 18.71 17.98
C GLY A 272 -22.95 17.64 17.09
N ILE A 273 -22.23 18.06 16.03
CA ILE A 273 -21.66 17.18 15.03
C ILE A 273 -20.46 16.44 15.64
N LEU A 274 -20.56 15.12 15.73
CA LEU A 274 -19.51 14.23 16.19
C LEU A 274 -19.00 13.39 15.02
N VAL A 275 -17.68 13.25 14.95
CA VAL A 275 -16.99 12.48 13.90
C VAL A 275 -16.12 11.45 14.56
N THR A 276 -16.42 10.17 14.32
CA THR A 276 -15.72 9.03 14.94
C THR A 276 -15.05 8.20 13.86
N PRO A 277 -13.77 7.80 14.00
CA PRO A 277 -13.14 6.88 13.09
C PRO A 277 -13.85 5.51 13.13
N ILE A 278 -13.87 4.82 12.00
CA ILE A 278 -14.38 3.45 11.88
C ILE A 278 -13.16 2.54 11.78
N GLU A 279 -13.06 1.56 12.68
CA GLU A 279 -11.94 0.62 12.67
C GLU A 279 -12.12 -0.48 11.61
N LYS A 280 -13.33 -0.95 11.42
CA LYS A 280 -13.68 -2.03 10.49
C LYS A 280 -15.05 -1.79 9.89
N MET A 281 -15.20 -2.11 8.61
CA MET A 281 -16.47 -2.01 7.90
C MET A 281 -16.64 -3.23 6.99
N ILE A 282 -17.83 -3.81 7.02
CA ILE A 282 -18.22 -4.94 6.16
C ILE A 282 -19.37 -4.44 5.28
N LEU A 283 -19.16 -4.43 3.98
CA LEU A 283 -20.10 -3.99 2.95
C LEU A 283 -20.88 -5.16 2.36
#